data_74caa2098f1f862c567b22ed7f6bc6fa
#
_entry.id   74caa2098f1f862c567b22ed7f6bc6fa
#
_cell.length_a   1.000
_cell.length_b   1.000
_cell.length_c   1.000
_cell.angle_alpha   90.00
_cell.angle_beta   90.00
_cell.angle_gamma   90.00
#
_symmetry.space_group_name_H-M   'P 1'
#
loop_
_entity.id
_entity.type
_entity.pdbx_description
1 polymer ?
#
loop_
_entity_poly.entity_id
_entity_poly.type
_entity_poly.pdbx_seq_one_letter_code
_entity_poly.pdbx_strand_id
1 'polypeptide(L)'
;LKHRGSITPLDHDTLPDSTLNPIIEILLPVSGCAACCKLNYLLSMNFLKRILLLGTATALGLSAAQADHHLSVHYKGKAGPGKGKHVVLVSGDEEYRSEECLPMLGRILADHHGFDCTVLFSVNDKGEIDPNNQKSVTNSKAMASADLIIIALRFRNWPDEDMKHFVDAYHRGVPIIGLRTSTHAFQLRQGSYREFNSFGKKVLGEGWVSHWGGHKREGCRGVVEESNKSHPILMGATDIFADSDTYEAAPPADATILMRGLVTDSLKPDSKPVKGKQKKNRATGKVQDVNEPAMPVAWTRELKNPKGNTNRLFCTTMGAATDFKSEGLRRMIVNGVLWGLGMEDKIDGKADVTPIGEYNPTFYS
;
A
#
# COMPACT_ATOMS: atom_id res chain seq x y z
N LEU A 1 19.68 8.62 -50.18
CA LEU A 1 19.72 10.06 -50.45
C LEU A 1 19.69 10.82 -49.13
N LYS A 2 20.77 11.57 -48.96
CA LYS A 2 21.19 12.46 -47.89
C LYS A 2 20.15 13.53 -47.52
N HIS A 3 19.99 13.91 -46.25
CA HIS A 3 20.38 15.26 -45.83
C HIS A 3 20.59 15.31 -44.32
N ARG A 4 21.82 15.68 -43.93
CA ARG A 4 22.24 16.15 -42.62
C ARG A 4 21.82 17.63 -42.51
N GLY A 5 21.39 18.06 -41.32
CA GLY A 5 21.32 19.43 -40.88
C GLY A 5 21.91 19.56 -39.49
N SER A 6 23.15 20.05 -39.45
CA SER A 6 23.83 20.46 -38.21
C SER A 6 23.37 21.84 -37.80
N ILE A 7 23.18 22.09 -36.51
CA ILE A 7 23.11 23.44 -35.97
C ILE A 7 24.11 23.52 -34.78
N THR A 8 25.04 24.42 -34.94
CA THR A 8 26.10 24.85 -34.02
C THR A 8 25.57 25.77 -32.92
N PRO A 9 26.32 25.94 -31.81
CA PRO A 9 25.90 26.69 -30.65
C PRO A 9 26.21 28.20 -30.80
N LEU A 10 25.47 29.01 -30.06
CA LEU A 10 25.73 30.43 -29.89
C LEU A 10 26.18 30.73 -28.45
N ASP A 11 27.27 31.47 -28.41
CA ASP A 11 28.00 31.94 -27.25
C ASP A 11 27.32 33.10 -26.48
N HIS A 12 27.71 33.17 -25.21
CA HIS A 12 27.97 34.29 -24.29
C HIS A 12 27.49 35.72 -24.66
N ASP A 13 26.87 36.37 -23.70
CA ASP A 13 27.43 37.44 -22.90
C ASP A 13 26.39 38.29 -22.16
N THR A 14 26.80 38.66 -20.96
CA THR A 14 26.65 39.91 -20.21
C THR A 14 25.52 40.02 -19.20
N LEU A 15 25.96 39.95 -17.96
CA LEU A 15 25.36 40.62 -16.77
C LEU A 15 25.38 42.13 -16.90
N PRO A 16 24.52 42.85 -16.18
CA PRO A 16 25.07 43.79 -15.22
C PRO A 16 24.50 43.73 -13.80
N ASP A 17 25.43 43.89 -12.91
CA ASP A 17 25.38 44.18 -11.51
C ASP A 17 24.58 45.47 -11.18
N SER A 18 23.78 45.43 -10.11
CA SER A 18 23.48 46.65 -9.34
C SER A 18 23.01 46.31 -7.92
N THR A 19 23.94 46.40 -7.02
CA THR A 19 23.81 46.63 -5.58
C THR A 19 22.98 47.86 -5.26
N LEU A 20 22.08 47.76 -4.28
CA LEU A 20 21.70 48.86 -3.39
C LEU A 20 21.11 48.31 -2.09
N ASN A 21 21.92 48.34 -1.03
CA ASN A 21 21.49 48.29 0.36
C ASN A 21 21.02 49.67 0.82
N PRO A 22 19.94 49.85 1.51
CA PRO A 22 19.72 51.07 2.29
C PRO A 22 20.19 50.86 3.74
N ILE A 23 21.22 51.61 4.11
CA ILE A 23 21.65 51.85 5.49
C ILE A 23 20.59 52.76 6.14
N ILE A 24 20.00 52.33 7.23
CA ILE A 24 19.17 53.19 8.08
C ILE A 24 20.11 53.77 9.16
N GLU A 25 20.50 55.04 8.99
CA GLU A 25 21.12 55.85 10.04
C GLU A 25 20.08 56.26 11.08
N ILE A 26 20.28 55.83 12.33
CA ILE A 26 19.50 56.32 13.48
C ILE A 26 20.25 57.51 14.09
N LEU A 27 19.77 58.71 13.83
CA LEU A 27 20.19 59.95 14.51
C LEU A 27 19.59 59.98 15.92
N LEU A 28 20.43 60.01 16.93
CA LEU A 28 20.02 60.27 18.32
C LEU A 28 20.07 61.79 18.58
N PRO A 29 19.04 62.41 19.15
CA PRO A 29 19.14 63.74 19.67
C PRO A 29 19.59 63.73 21.13
N VAL A 30 20.62 64.49 21.42
CA VAL A 30 21.12 64.81 22.76
C VAL A 30 20.38 66.07 23.23
N SER A 31 19.58 65.98 24.29
CA SER A 31 19.43 67.05 25.29
C SER A 31 18.42 66.62 26.35
N GLY A 32 18.77 66.87 27.62
CA GLY A 32 18.18 66.33 28.79
C GLY A 32 16.94 67.08 29.31
N CYS A 33 15.95 66.30 29.72
CA CYS A 33 14.98 66.73 30.71
C CYS A 33 14.41 65.47 31.37
N ALA A 34 14.50 65.39 32.68
CA ALA A 34 14.13 64.20 33.50
C ALA A 34 12.63 63.85 33.42
N ALA A 35 11.78 64.71 32.94
CA ALA A 35 10.33 64.48 32.77
C ALA A 35 10.04 63.70 31.48
N CYS A 36 10.84 63.83 30.41
CA CYS A 36 10.65 63.08 29.16
C CYS A 36 11.09 61.60 29.28
N CYS A 37 12.03 61.27 30.17
CA CYS A 37 12.48 59.86 30.35
C CYS A 37 11.41 58.94 30.93
N LYS A 38 10.53 59.43 31.81
CA LYS A 38 9.47 58.59 32.38
C LYS A 38 8.34 58.30 31.38
N LEU A 39 8.05 59.25 30.49
CA LEU A 39 6.96 59.05 29.49
C LEU A 39 7.45 58.14 28.37
N ASN A 40 8.70 58.25 27.95
CA ASN A 40 9.28 57.34 26.93
C ASN A 40 9.47 55.90 27.47
N TYR A 41 9.75 55.76 28.78
CA TYR A 41 9.88 54.43 29.38
C TYR A 41 8.53 53.69 29.44
N LEU A 42 7.44 54.44 29.77
CA LEU A 42 6.07 53.85 29.78
C LEU A 42 5.55 53.52 28.38
N LEU A 43 5.88 54.35 27.38
CA LEU A 43 5.51 54.08 25.98
C LEU A 43 6.32 52.91 25.41
N SER A 44 7.60 52.79 25.76
CA SER A 44 8.46 51.65 25.37
C SER A 44 7.99 50.32 25.98
N MET A 45 7.61 50.31 27.29
CA MET A 45 7.11 49.12 27.93
C MET A 45 5.74 48.66 27.39
N ASN A 46 4.89 49.59 27.00
CA ASN A 46 3.61 49.26 26.39
C ASN A 46 3.77 48.75 24.93
N PHE A 47 4.79 49.26 24.22
CA PHE A 47 5.11 48.78 22.87
C PHE A 47 5.75 47.38 22.90
N LEU A 48 6.67 47.11 23.83
CA LEU A 48 7.23 45.77 24.03
C LEU A 48 6.16 44.76 24.51
N LYS A 49 5.24 45.15 25.40
CA LYS A 49 4.14 44.30 25.82
C LYS A 49 3.17 43.98 24.66
N ARG A 50 2.93 44.92 23.74
CA ARG A 50 2.11 44.68 22.54
C ARG A 50 2.84 43.80 21.51
N ILE A 51 4.14 43.93 21.34
CA ILE A 51 4.93 43.03 20.47
C ILE A 51 5.01 41.64 21.09
N LEU A 52 5.15 41.48 22.41
CA LEU A 52 5.16 40.19 23.07
C LEU A 52 3.77 39.50 23.02
N LEU A 53 2.67 40.26 23.11
CA LEU A 53 1.30 39.73 22.98
C LEU A 53 0.94 39.38 21.51
N LEU A 54 1.46 40.11 20.52
CA LEU A 54 1.31 39.71 19.12
C LEU A 54 2.22 38.53 18.76
N GLY A 55 3.43 38.43 19.33
CA GLY A 55 4.34 37.31 19.12
C GLY A 55 3.84 35.98 19.70
N THR A 56 3.14 36.03 20.83
CA THR A 56 2.51 34.84 21.43
C THR A 56 1.23 34.42 20.73
N ALA A 57 0.47 35.36 20.15
CA ALA A 57 -0.71 35.04 19.36
C ALA A 57 -0.36 34.39 18.00
N THR A 58 0.76 34.77 17.39
CA THR A 58 1.24 34.16 16.14
C THR A 58 1.95 32.84 16.34
N ALA A 59 2.55 32.60 17.52
CA ALA A 59 3.15 31.31 17.84
C ALA A 59 2.10 30.23 18.24
N LEU A 60 0.93 30.65 18.70
CA LEU A 60 -0.21 29.76 19.00
C LEU A 60 -1.09 29.47 17.76
N GLY A 61 -0.88 30.17 16.64
CA GLY A 61 -1.66 30.03 15.43
C GLY A 61 -1.03 29.10 14.36
N LEU A 62 0.15 28.54 14.59
CA LEU A 62 0.84 27.65 13.65
C LEU A 62 1.00 26.21 14.16
N SER A 63 0.31 25.84 15.22
CA SER A 63 -0.16 24.50 15.41
C SER A 63 -1.45 24.35 14.58
N ALA A 64 -1.33 24.49 13.26
CA ALA A 64 -2.29 23.91 12.37
C ALA A 64 -2.34 22.44 12.76
N ALA A 65 -3.43 22.06 13.39
CA ALA A 65 -3.77 20.71 13.68
C ALA A 65 -3.43 19.89 12.46
N GLN A 66 -2.33 19.18 12.51
CA GLN A 66 -2.18 17.95 11.76
C GLN A 66 -3.39 17.16 12.21
N ALA A 67 -4.44 17.18 11.40
CA ALA A 67 -5.62 16.39 11.65
C ALA A 67 -5.09 14.98 11.80
N ASP A 68 -5.03 14.51 13.00
CA ASP A 68 -4.65 13.15 13.32
C ASP A 68 -5.75 12.34 12.64
N HIS A 69 -5.48 11.88 11.42
CA HIS A 69 -6.44 11.13 10.61
C HIS A 69 -6.64 9.77 11.27
N HIS A 70 -7.38 9.79 12.40
CA HIS A 70 -7.72 8.62 13.21
C HIS A 70 -8.76 7.72 12.55
N LEU A 71 -9.09 7.94 11.27
CA LEU A 71 -10.02 7.08 10.57
C LEU A 71 -9.36 5.73 10.27
N SER A 72 -9.37 4.87 11.27
CA SER A 72 -9.07 3.44 11.11
C SER A 72 -10.21 2.64 11.74
N VAL A 73 -10.48 1.48 11.18
CA VAL A 73 -11.49 0.57 11.76
C VAL A 73 -10.77 -0.50 12.54
N HIS A 74 -11.16 -0.66 13.80
CA HIS A 74 -10.63 -1.71 14.66
C HIS A 74 -11.69 -2.77 14.93
N TYR A 75 -11.37 -4.02 14.65
CA TYR A 75 -12.17 -5.19 14.98
C TYR A 75 -11.47 -5.96 16.08
N LYS A 76 -12.10 -6.01 17.27
CA LYS A 76 -11.58 -6.76 18.41
C LYS A 76 -11.78 -8.26 18.17
N GLY A 77 -10.72 -9.03 18.27
CA GLY A 77 -10.75 -10.48 18.13
C GLY A 77 -11.64 -11.15 19.18
N LYS A 78 -12.50 -12.06 18.68
CA LYS A 78 -13.30 -12.95 19.54
C LYS A 78 -12.48 -14.17 19.97
N ALA A 79 -13.14 -15.30 20.17
CA ALA A 79 -12.44 -16.58 20.39
C ALA A 79 -11.84 -17.09 19.05
N GLY A 80 -10.68 -17.72 19.14
CA GLY A 80 -10.06 -18.30 17.96
C GLY A 80 -8.54 -18.45 18.07
N PRO A 81 -7.91 -19.08 17.08
CA PRO A 81 -6.46 -19.32 17.07
C PRO A 81 -5.64 -18.02 17.09
N GLY A 82 -6.19 -16.93 16.54
CA GLY A 82 -5.51 -15.64 16.45
C GLY A 82 -5.51 -14.78 17.73
N LYS A 83 -6.02 -15.32 18.86
CA LYS A 83 -6.10 -14.56 20.11
C LYS A 83 -4.74 -13.99 20.52
N GLY A 84 -4.71 -12.68 20.76
CA GLY A 84 -3.49 -11.96 21.16
C GLY A 84 -2.55 -11.61 19.98
N LYS A 85 -2.96 -11.87 18.74
CA LYS A 85 -2.24 -11.46 17.53
C LYS A 85 -2.92 -10.30 16.86
N HIS A 86 -2.12 -9.34 16.38
CA HIS A 86 -2.58 -8.12 15.71
C HIS A 86 -2.29 -8.17 14.21
N VAL A 87 -3.33 -8.12 13.40
CA VAL A 87 -3.26 -8.04 11.94
C VAL A 87 -3.61 -6.63 11.49
N VAL A 88 -2.71 -5.98 10.77
CA VAL A 88 -2.97 -4.67 10.15
C VAL A 88 -3.27 -4.86 8.68
N LEU A 89 -4.43 -4.33 8.23
CA LEU A 89 -4.87 -4.39 6.83
C LEU A 89 -4.78 -2.98 6.24
N VAL A 90 -4.03 -2.81 5.15
CA VAL A 90 -3.75 -1.49 4.58
C VAL A 90 -4.39 -1.36 3.20
N SER A 91 -5.43 -0.54 3.14
CA SER A 91 -6.21 -0.24 1.93
C SER A 91 -5.63 0.97 1.20
N GLY A 92 -5.46 0.86 -0.09
CA GLY A 92 -4.94 1.92 -0.95
C GLY A 92 -4.90 1.49 -2.43
N ASP A 93 -5.94 0.82 -2.90
CA ASP A 93 -6.12 0.44 -4.29
C ASP A 93 -7.50 0.92 -4.76
N GLU A 94 -7.50 2.03 -5.49
CA GLU A 94 -8.70 2.68 -5.99
C GLU A 94 -9.37 1.89 -7.12
N GLU A 95 -8.59 1.14 -7.91
CA GLU A 95 -9.11 0.40 -9.05
C GLU A 95 -9.90 -0.83 -8.60
N TYR A 96 -9.33 -1.61 -7.66
CA TYR A 96 -9.91 -2.91 -7.25
C TYR A 96 -10.66 -2.86 -5.91
N ARG A 97 -10.99 -1.66 -5.43
CA ARG A 97 -11.91 -1.43 -4.30
C ARG A 97 -11.43 -2.07 -2.99
N SER A 98 -10.16 -1.85 -2.65
CA SER A 98 -9.57 -2.40 -1.43
C SER A 98 -10.28 -1.93 -0.15
N GLU A 99 -10.90 -0.75 -0.17
CA GLU A 99 -11.70 -0.18 0.91
C GLU A 99 -12.99 -0.98 1.21
N GLU A 100 -13.41 -1.84 0.29
CA GLU A 100 -14.56 -2.73 0.49
C GLU A 100 -14.15 -4.11 1.00
N CYS A 101 -13.08 -4.70 0.45
CA CYS A 101 -12.70 -6.06 0.80
C CYS A 101 -11.89 -6.17 2.10
N LEU A 102 -11.02 -5.20 2.42
CA LEU A 102 -10.19 -5.33 3.62
C LEU A 102 -10.98 -5.21 4.93
N PRO A 103 -11.99 -4.33 5.08
CA PRO A 103 -12.87 -4.37 6.25
C PRO A 103 -13.61 -5.71 6.41
N MET A 104 -14.10 -6.29 5.31
CA MET A 104 -14.75 -7.60 5.32
C MET A 104 -13.79 -8.69 5.80
N LEU A 105 -12.56 -8.74 5.25
CA LEU A 105 -11.53 -9.69 5.69
C LEU A 105 -11.13 -9.48 7.15
N GLY A 106 -10.98 -8.22 7.58
CA GLY A 106 -10.68 -7.89 8.99
C GLY A 106 -11.75 -8.41 9.94
N ARG A 107 -13.03 -8.33 9.56
CA ARG A 107 -14.13 -8.89 10.36
C ARG A 107 -14.11 -10.42 10.39
N ILE A 108 -13.85 -11.08 9.27
CA ILE A 108 -13.68 -12.55 9.25
C ILE A 108 -12.57 -12.98 10.20
N LEU A 109 -11.40 -12.34 10.09
CA LEU A 109 -10.24 -12.63 10.94
C LEU A 109 -10.53 -12.40 12.42
N ALA A 110 -11.26 -11.33 12.75
CA ALA A 110 -11.59 -11.01 14.14
C ALA A 110 -12.70 -11.91 14.71
N ASP A 111 -13.80 -12.05 13.98
CA ASP A 111 -15.00 -12.72 14.48
C ASP A 111 -14.89 -14.24 14.48
N HIS A 112 -14.31 -14.83 13.41
CA HIS A 112 -14.20 -16.28 13.27
C HIS A 112 -12.87 -16.85 13.75
N HIS A 113 -11.79 -16.03 13.69
CA HIS A 113 -10.43 -16.53 13.96
C HIS A 113 -9.75 -15.85 15.16
N GLY A 114 -10.36 -14.84 15.80
CA GLY A 114 -9.90 -14.26 17.05
C GLY A 114 -8.75 -13.26 16.96
N PHE A 115 -8.37 -12.80 15.75
CA PHE A 115 -7.34 -11.78 15.56
C PHE A 115 -7.83 -10.39 15.96
N ASP A 116 -7.01 -9.58 16.64
CA ASP A 116 -7.23 -8.14 16.67
C ASP A 116 -6.86 -7.57 15.28
N CYS A 117 -7.78 -6.85 14.64
CA CYS A 117 -7.58 -6.35 13.29
C CYS A 117 -7.72 -4.83 13.25
N THR A 118 -6.77 -4.14 12.62
CA THR A 118 -6.87 -2.70 12.34
C THR A 118 -6.80 -2.47 10.84
N VAL A 119 -7.84 -1.83 10.28
CA VAL A 119 -7.89 -1.49 8.85
C VAL A 119 -7.55 -0.02 8.68
N LEU A 120 -6.54 0.26 7.87
CA LEU A 120 -6.07 1.59 7.51
C LEU A 120 -6.57 1.96 6.11
N PHE A 121 -6.86 3.25 5.90
CA PHE A 121 -7.40 3.74 4.63
C PHE A 121 -6.60 4.92 4.11
N SER A 122 -6.72 5.18 2.80
CA SER A 122 -6.43 6.48 2.24
C SER A 122 -7.63 7.40 2.46
N VAL A 123 -7.38 8.67 2.80
CA VAL A 123 -8.43 9.68 3.07
C VAL A 123 -8.13 10.98 2.32
N ASN A 124 -9.17 11.74 2.04
CA ASN A 124 -9.05 13.10 1.53
C ASN A 124 -8.82 14.12 2.67
N ASP A 125 -8.69 15.39 2.32
CA ASP A 125 -8.43 16.48 3.29
C ASP A 125 -9.60 16.71 4.27
N LYS A 126 -10.78 16.13 4.01
CA LYS A 126 -11.93 16.16 4.91
C LYS A 126 -11.96 14.97 5.87
N GLY A 127 -11.01 14.02 5.75
CA GLY A 127 -10.99 12.79 6.52
C GLY A 127 -11.96 11.70 6.03
N GLU A 128 -12.53 11.85 4.83
CA GLU A 128 -13.38 10.83 4.21
C GLU A 128 -12.52 9.82 3.47
N ILE A 129 -12.92 8.54 3.43
CA ILE A 129 -12.21 7.49 2.68
C ILE A 129 -12.15 7.89 1.20
N ASP A 130 -10.93 8.03 0.69
CA ASP A 130 -10.64 8.35 -0.71
C ASP A 130 -9.45 7.51 -1.20
N PRO A 131 -9.71 6.35 -1.81
CA PRO A 131 -8.65 5.49 -2.32
C PRO A 131 -7.82 6.13 -3.45
N ASN A 132 -8.31 7.21 -4.08
CA ASN A 132 -7.56 7.95 -5.10
C ASN A 132 -6.44 8.82 -4.50
N ASN A 133 -6.51 9.17 -3.22
CA ASN A 133 -5.43 9.90 -2.57
C ASN A 133 -4.22 9.00 -2.33
N GLN A 134 -3.26 9.01 -3.24
CA GLN A 134 -2.05 8.18 -3.17
C GLN A 134 -1.09 8.59 -2.05
N LYS A 135 -1.26 9.79 -1.46
CA LYS A 135 -0.32 10.33 -0.46
C LYS A 135 -0.74 10.07 0.97
N SER A 136 -1.93 9.53 1.19
CA SER A 136 -2.51 9.37 2.51
C SER A 136 -2.57 7.91 2.93
N VAL A 137 -2.32 7.65 4.20
CA VAL A 137 -2.67 6.44 4.93
C VAL A 137 -3.00 6.84 6.37
N THR A 138 -4.15 6.39 6.86
CA THR A 138 -4.56 6.69 8.24
C THR A 138 -3.81 5.81 9.23
N ASN A 139 -3.53 6.33 10.44
CA ASN A 139 -3.02 5.55 11.56
C ASN A 139 -1.85 4.59 11.21
N SER A 140 -0.92 5.04 10.36
CA SER A 140 0.24 4.23 9.92
C SER A 140 1.04 3.65 11.08
N LYS A 141 1.03 4.32 12.25
CA LYS A 141 1.65 3.87 13.51
C LYS A 141 1.15 2.50 13.99
N ALA A 142 -0.07 2.08 13.61
CA ALA A 142 -0.59 0.75 13.94
C ALA A 142 0.30 -0.38 13.42
N MET A 143 1.04 -0.15 12.33
CA MET A 143 2.00 -1.12 11.80
C MET A 143 3.16 -1.41 12.76
N ALA A 144 3.41 -0.54 13.74
CA ALA A 144 4.46 -0.76 14.74
C ALA A 144 4.16 -1.98 15.64
N SER A 145 2.91 -2.27 15.91
CA SER A 145 2.45 -3.40 16.75
C SER A 145 1.94 -4.59 15.92
N ALA A 146 2.03 -4.54 14.59
CA ALA A 146 1.56 -5.61 13.74
C ALA A 146 2.38 -6.89 13.91
N ASP A 147 1.71 -8.02 14.14
CA ASP A 147 2.26 -9.36 13.99
C ASP A 147 2.25 -9.81 12.52
N LEU A 148 1.32 -9.29 11.71
CA LEU A 148 1.22 -9.53 10.26
C LEU A 148 0.56 -8.33 9.58
N ILE A 149 0.96 -8.03 8.33
CA ILE A 149 0.36 -6.97 7.53
C ILE A 149 -0.23 -7.56 6.24
N ILE A 150 -1.49 -7.23 5.95
CA ILE A 150 -2.13 -7.48 4.64
C ILE A 150 -2.18 -6.15 3.89
N ILE A 151 -1.67 -6.12 2.67
CA ILE A 151 -1.70 -4.93 1.82
C ILE A 151 -2.52 -5.17 0.56
N ALA A 152 -3.34 -4.20 0.20
CA ALA A 152 -3.97 -4.06 -1.11
C ALA A 152 -3.71 -2.61 -1.56
N LEU A 153 -2.56 -2.40 -2.20
CA LEU A 153 -1.99 -1.10 -2.48
C LEU A 153 -1.67 -0.95 -3.97
N ARG A 154 -1.85 0.28 -4.49
CA ARG A 154 -1.55 0.63 -5.88
C ARG A 154 -0.92 2.01 -5.95
N PHE A 155 0.35 2.10 -6.43
CA PHE A 155 1.07 3.35 -6.69
C PHE A 155 1.07 4.36 -5.53
N ARG A 156 1.13 3.89 -4.27
CA ARG A 156 1.15 4.80 -3.10
C ARG A 156 2.41 5.65 -3.09
N ASN A 157 2.24 6.93 -2.76
CA ASN A 157 3.29 7.94 -2.67
C ASN A 157 3.25 8.58 -1.27
N TRP A 158 3.33 7.73 -0.25
CA TRP A 158 3.25 8.15 1.13
C TRP A 158 4.45 9.03 1.54
N PRO A 159 4.27 9.97 2.46
CA PRO A 159 5.38 10.70 3.07
C PRO A 159 6.27 9.78 3.91
N ASP A 160 7.49 10.23 4.18
CA ASP A 160 8.51 9.42 4.88
C ASP A 160 8.08 9.00 6.29
N GLU A 161 7.31 9.83 6.99
CA GLU A 161 6.77 9.52 8.31
C GLU A 161 5.86 8.28 8.31
N ASP A 162 5.03 8.12 7.29
CA ASP A 162 4.13 6.96 7.14
C ASP A 162 4.90 5.75 6.60
N MET A 163 5.74 5.97 5.56
CA MET A 163 6.57 4.91 5.00
C MET A 163 7.47 4.26 6.05
N LYS A 164 7.98 5.06 6.99
CA LYS A 164 8.84 4.58 8.07
C LYS A 164 8.18 3.43 8.85
N HIS A 165 6.89 3.53 9.16
CA HIS A 165 6.19 2.50 9.95
C HIS A 165 6.08 1.18 9.17
N PHE A 166 5.83 1.24 7.87
CA PHE A 166 5.82 0.06 6.99
C PHE A 166 7.23 -0.56 6.88
N VAL A 167 8.24 0.27 6.64
CA VAL A 167 9.63 -0.17 6.49
C VAL A 167 10.17 -0.76 7.79
N ASP A 168 9.88 -0.16 8.93
CA ASP A 168 10.27 -0.68 10.25
C ASP A 168 9.62 -2.05 10.52
N ALA A 169 8.33 -2.22 10.16
CA ALA A 169 7.65 -3.51 10.27
C ALA A 169 8.31 -4.57 9.35
N TYR A 170 8.57 -4.23 8.09
CA TYR A 170 9.31 -5.10 7.18
C TYR A 170 10.67 -5.50 7.75
N HIS A 171 11.44 -4.54 8.26
CA HIS A 171 12.77 -4.79 8.83
C HIS A 171 12.73 -5.64 10.11
N ARG A 172 11.64 -5.61 10.88
CA ARG A 172 11.44 -6.53 12.03
C ARG A 172 11.17 -7.97 11.61
N GLY A 173 10.94 -8.23 10.33
CA GLY A 173 10.58 -9.57 9.84
C GLY A 173 9.07 -9.85 9.89
N VAL A 174 8.23 -8.81 10.02
CA VAL A 174 6.77 -8.97 10.00
C VAL A 174 6.33 -9.63 8.70
N PRO A 175 5.53 -10.72 8.74
CA PRO A 175 4.97 -11.34 7.55
C PRO A 175 4.08 -10.37 6.77
N ILE A 176 4.12 -10.45 5.44
CA ILE A 176 3.33 -9.58 4.58
C ILE A 176 2.54 -10.42 3.56
N ILE A 177 1.25 -10.14 3.47
CA ILE A 177 0.37 -10.68 2.41
C ILE A 177 0.09 -9.56 1.42
N GLY A 178 0.48 -9.75 0.16
CA GLY A 178 0.22 -8.81 -0.93
C GLY A 178 -0.92 -9.27 -1.83
N LEU A 179 -1.94 -8.43 -1.96
CA LEU A 179 -3.12 -8.69 -2.78
C LEU A 179 -3.07 -7.87 -4.07
N ARG A 180 -3.45 -8.46 -5.18
CA ARG A 180 -3.68 -7.87 -6.51
C ARG A 180 -2.56 -6.91 -6.92
N THR A 181 -2.82 -5.61 -6.87
CA THR A 181 -1.94 -4.53 -7.28
C THR A 181 -0.76 -4.28 -6.35
N SER A 182 -0.67 -5.01 -5.24
CA SER A 182 0.48 -4.89 -4.33
C SER A 182 1.81 -5.24 -4.99
N THR A 183 1.81 -5.92 -6.14
CA THR A 183 2.99 -6.09 -7.00
C THR A 183 3.55 -4.75 -7.51
N HIS A 184 2.78 -3.68 -7.46
CA HIS A 184 3.18 -2.28 -7.75
C HIS A 184 2.64 -1.32 -6.68
N ALA A 185 2.77 -1.71 -5.42
CA ALA A 185 2.23 -1.00 -4.26
C ALA A 185 2.67 0.47 -4.19
N PHE A 186 3.94 0.74 -4.46
CA PHE A 186 4.54 2.06 -4.23
C PHE A 186 5.02 2.74 -5.50
N GLN A 187 4.85 4.07 -5.54
CA GLN A 187 5.39 4.99 -6.54
C GLN A 187 5.89 6.26 -5.83
N LEU A 188 6.86 6.10 -4.93
CA LEU A 188 7.43 7.19 -4.16
C LEU A 188 8.23 8.12 -5.06
N ARG A 189 7.79 9.37 -5.20
CA ARG A 189 8.43 10.35 -6.09
C ARG A 189 9.61 11.03 -5.42
N GLN A 190 9.59 11.11 -4.10
CA GLN A 190 10.62 11.75 -3.26
C GLN A 190 10.75 10.97 -1.95
N GLY A 191 11.68 11.40 -1.09
CA GLY A 191 11.89 10.84 0.24
C GLY A 191 12.97 9.77 0.29
N SER A 192 13.15 9.24 1.49
CA SER A 192 14.26 8.34 1.85
C SER A 192 13.99 6.86 1.50
N TYR A 193 12.76 6.50 1.13
CA TYR A 193 12.33 5.11 0.94
C TYR A 193 12.03 4.74 -0.53
N ARG A 194 12.59 5.49 -1.49
CA ARG A 194 12.33 5.30 -2.93
C ARG A 194 12.71 3.92 -3.45
N GLU A 195 13.59 3.20 -2.78
CA GLU A 195 13.93 1.81 -3.09
C GLU A 195 12.72 0.88 -2.99
N PHE A 196 11.69 1.23 -2.18
CA PHE A 196 10.44 0.51 -2.07
C PHE A 196 9.54 0.61 -3.32
N ASN A 197 9.85 1.46 -4.29
CA ASN A 197 9.23 1.40 -5.62
C ASN A 197 9.45 0.05 -6.31
N SER A 198 10.47 -0.69 -5.91
CA SER A 198 10.72 -2.06 -6.37
C SER A 198 10.23 -3.14 -5.40
N PHE A 199 9.41 -2.79 -4.40
CA PHE A 199 8.92 -3.69 -3.37
C PHE A 199 8.25 -4.94 -3.96
N GLY A 200 7.34 -4.79 -4.90
CA GLY A 200 6.71 -5.91 -5.58
C GLY A 200 7.74 -6.88 -6.15
N LYS A 201 8.65 -6.38 -6.99
CA LYS A 201 9.65 -7.23 -7.66
C LYS A 201 10.66 -7.84 -6.70
N LYS A 202 11.19 -7.04 -5.78
CA LYS A 202 12.28 -7.47 -4.88
C LYS A 202 11.78 -8.26 -3.67
N VAL A 203 10.64 -7.86 -3.10
CA VAL A 203 10.13 -8.44 -1.87
C VAL A 203 9.02 -9.45 -2.15
N LEU A 204 7.92 -9.06 -2.78
CA LEU A 204 6.83 -9.99 -3.08
C LEU A 204 7.19 -11.02 -4.17
N GLY A 205 8.16 -10.71 -5.02
CA GLY A 205 8.67 -11.61 -6.06
C GLY A 205 8.24 -11.23 -7.47
N GLU A 206 7.27 -10.35 -7.65
CA GLU A 206 6.92 -9.82 -8.98
C GLU A 206 6.45 -8.38 -8.91
N GLY A 207 6.78 -7.62 -9.95
CA GLY A 207 6.28 -6.28 -10.19
C GLY A 207 5.08 -6.29 -11.16
N TRP A 208 4.59 -5.11 -11.49
CA TRP A 208 3.62 -4.98 -12.57
C TRP A 208 4.27 -5.24 -13.93
N VAL A 209 3.76 -6.22 -14.64
CA VAL A 209 4.20 -6.56 -16.00
C VAL A 209 3.11 -6.18 -17.00
N SER A 210 1.98 -6.87 -16.97
CA SER A 210 0.81 -6.57 -17.80
C SER A 210 -0.40 -7.40 -17.37
N HIS A 211 -1.57 -7.01 -17.86
CA HIS A 211 -2.70 -7.94 -17.92
C HIS A 211 -2.34 -9.12 -18.84
N TRP A 212 -2.53 -10.35 -18.36
CA TRP A 212 -2.38 -11.56 -19.17
C TRP A 212 -3.71 -11.97 -19.78
N GLY A 213 -4.78 -11.94 -19.00
CA GLY A 213 -6.15 -12.00 -19.47
C GLY A 213 -6.63 -10.68 -20.09
N GLY A 214 -7.84 -10.67 -20.58
CA GLY A 214 -8.53 -9.47 -21.07
C GLY A 214 -9.18 -8.71 -19.92
N HIS A 215 -8.58 -7.60 -19.51
CA HIS A 215 -9.10 -6.75 -18.44
C HIS A 215 -10.58 -6.44 -18.61
N LYS A 216 -11.39 -6.61 -17.56
CA LYS A 216 -12.85 -6.42 -17.52
C LYS A 216 -13.66 -7.31 -18.50
N ARG A 217 -13.06 -8.35 -19.04
CA ARG A 217 -13.73 -9.25 -20.01
C ARG A 217 -13.47 -10.72 -19.72
N GLU A 218 -12.33 -11.06 -19.20
CA GLU A 218 -11.87 -12.42 -18.93
C GLU A 218 -11.53 -12.56 -17.46
N GLY A 219 -12.06 -13.60 -16.83
CA GLY A 219 -11.76 -13.90 -15.42
C GLY A 219 -10.53 -14.79 -15.27
N CYS A 220 -10.31 -15.23 -14.04
CA CYS A 220 -9.19 -16.08 -13.64
C CYS A 220 -9.72 -17.27 -12.79
N ARG A 221 -9.56 -18.50 -13.30
CA ARG A 221 -9.82 -19.72 -12.56
C ARG A 221 -8.53 -20.21 -11.91
N GLY A 222 -8.50 -20.25 -10.58
CA GLY A 222 -7.37 -20.80 -9.84
C GLY A 222 -7.25 -22.31 -9.99
N VAL A 223 -6.06 -22.79 -10.33
CA VAL A 223 -5.70 -24.22 -10.37
C VAL A 223 -4.48 -24.43 -9.49
N VAL A 224 -4.58 -25.37 -8.58
CA VAL A 224 -3.47 -25.70 -7.65
C VAL A 224 -2.26 -26.20 -8.44
N GLU A 225 -1.06 -25.69 -8.08
CA GLU A 225 0.20 -26.22 -8.57
C GLU A 225 0.43 -27.60 -7.94
N GLU A 226 0.39 -28.65 -8.76
CA GLU A 226 0.37 -30.04 -8.29
C GLU A 226 1.56 -30.41 -7.41
N SER A 227 2.74 -29.88 -7.74
CA SER A 227 3.97 -30.11 -6.96
C SER A 227 3.88 -29.56 -5.52
N ASN A 228 2.99 -28.62 -5.26
CA ASN A 228 2.83 -27.91 -3.99
C ASN A 228 1.43 -28.05 -3.37
N LYS A 229 0.63 -29.01 -3.83
CA LYS A 229 -0.76 -29.23 -3.39
C LYS A 229 -0.95 -29.46 -1.89
N SER A 230 0.10 -29.94 -1.22
CA SER A 230 0.11 -30.15 0.24
C SER A 230 0.47 -28.92 1.06
N HIS A 231 0.73 -27.78 0.40
CA HIS A 231 1.10 -26.57 1.12
C HIS A 231 -0.06 -26.11 2.03
N PRO A 232 0.20 -25.74 3.31
CA PRO A 232 -0.84 -25.43 4.29
C PRO A 232 -1.84 -24.37 3.83
N ILE A 233 -1.39 -23.34 3.11
CA ILE A 233 -2.26 -22.28 2.58
C ILE A 233 -3.37 -22.83 1.68
N LEU A 234 -3.15 -23.94 0.99
CA LEU A 234 -4.12 -24.53 0.06
C LEU A 234 -5.15 -25.44 0.73
N MET A 235 -5.02 -25.71 2.03
CA MET A 235 -5.94 -26.62 2.74
C MET A 235 -7.37 -26.09 2.69
N GLY A 236 -8.28 -26.83 2.03
CA GLY A 236 -9.68 -26.45 1.85
C GLY A 236 -9.93 -25.25 0.91
N ALA A 237 -8.90 -24.67 0.31
CA ALA A 237 -9.01 -23.56 -0.65
C ALA A 237 -9.31 -24.10 -2.05
N THR A 238 -10.57 -24.43 -2.29
CA THR A 238 -11.07 -25.04 -3.54
C THR A 238 -11.97 -24.08 -4.31
N ASP A 239 -12.22 -24.38 -5.57
CA ASP A 239 -13.12 -23.64 -6.47
C ASP A 239 -12.88 -22.12 -6.47
N ILE A 240 -11.63 -21.73 -6.59
CA ILE A 240 -11.25 -20.32 -6.61
C ILE A 240 -11.52 -19.75 -8.00
N PHE A 241 -12.36 -18.73 -8.04
CA PHE A 241 -12.62 -17.93 -9.21
C PHE A 241 -12.51 -16.44 -8.85
N ALA A 242 -11.82 -15.68 -9.68
CA ALA A 242 -11.73 -14.24 -9.64
C ALA A 242 -12.31 -13.65 -10.92
N ASP A 243 -13.19 -12.67 -10.80
CA ASP A 243 -13.68 -11.92 -11.96
C ASP A 243 -12.69 -10.83 -12.41
N SER A 244 -11.64 -10.61 -11.65
CA SER A 244 -10.48 -9.87 -12.11
C SER A 244 -9.59 -10.76 -12.99
N ASP A 245 -9.00 -10.15 -14.03
CA ASP A 245 -8.18 -10.89 -14.98
C ASP A 245 -6.84 -11.38 -14.40
N THR A 246 -6.30 -12.42 -15.03
CA THR A 246 -4.96 -12.93 -14.73
C THR A 246 -3.88 -11.90 -15.08
N TYR A 247 -2.92 -11.66 -14.18
CA TYR A 247 -1.71 -10.89 -14.48
C TYR A 247 -0.62 -11.76 -15.09
N GLU A 248 0.20 -11.16 -15.96
CA GLU A 248 1.47 -11.75 -16.36
C GLU A 248 2.42 -11.73 -15.16
N ALA A 249 2.96 -12.90 -14.78
CA ALA A 249 3.85 -13.02 -13.64
C ALA A 249 4.92 -14.09 -13.87
N ALA A 250 6.13 -13.78 -13.41
CA ALA A 250 7.27 -14.71 -13.40
C ALA A 250 8.01 -14.53 -12.06
N PRO A 251 7.46 -15.07 -10.96
CA PRO A 251 8.13 -15.04 -9.66
C PRO A 251 9.52 -15.71 -9.72
N PRO A 252 10.47 -15.28 -8.88
CA PRO A 252 11.83 -15.81 -8.90
C PRO A 252 11.88 -17.27 -8.43
N ALA A 253 13.02 -17.92 -8.64
CA ALA A 253 13.20 -19.34 -8.34
C ALA A 253 13.09 -19.69 -6.84
N ASP A 254 13.24 -18.70 -5.95
CA ASP A 254 13.04 -18.85 -4.50
C ASP A 254 11.58 -18.72 -4.07
N ALA A 255 10.65 -18.49 -5.01
CA ALA A 255 9.23 -18.49 -4.75
C ALA A 255 8.64 -19.91 -4.90
N THR A 256 7.80 -20.30 -3.95
CA THR A 256 6.99 -21.52 -4.03
C THR A 256 5.65 -21.18 -4.66
N ILE A 257 5.42 -21.60 -5.90
CA ILE A 257 4.15 -21.38 -6.60
C ILE A 257 3.07 -22.27 -5.97
N LEU A 258 1.96 -21.68 -5.56
CA LEU A 258 0.83 -22.40 -4.96
C LEU A 258 -0.27 -22.64 -5.97
N MET A 259 -0.53 -21.65 -6.83
CA MET A 259 -1.66 -21.67 -7.74
C MET A 259 -1.34 -20.99 -9.06
N ARG A 260 -1.88 -21.54 -10.14
CA ARG A 260 -1.87 -20.94 -11.47
C ARG A 260 -3.26 -20.46 -11.84
N GLY A 261 -3.36 -19.43 -12.67
CA GLY A 261 -4.60 -18.84 -13.12
C GLY A 261 -4.89 -19.17 -14.57
N LEU A 262 -5.97 -19.91 -14.82
CA LEU A 262 -6.49 -20.08 -16.16
C LEU A 262 -7.31 -18.85 -16.54
N VAL A 263 -6.97 -18.23 -17.66
CA VAL A 263 -7.78 -17.19 -18.28
C VAL A 263 -9.07 -17.80 -18.77
N THR A 264 -10.21 -17.21 -18.39
CA THR A 264 -11.54 -17.71 -18.75
C THR A 264 -12.23 -16.80 -19.77
N ASP A 265 -13.20 -17.34 -20.51
CA ASP A 265 -13.88 -16.65 -21.63
C ASP A 265 -14.89 -15.58 -21.18
N SER A 266 -15.14 -15.46 -19.89
CA SER A 266 -16.01 -14.42 -19.32
C SER A 266 -15.69 -14.16 -17.84
N LEU A 267 -16.42 -13.22 -17.24
CA LEU A 267 -16.32 -12.86 -15.81
C LEU A 267 -17.23 -13.68 -14.90
N LYS A 268 -17.86 -14.75 -15.43
CA LYS A 268 -18.79 -15.58 -14.66
C LYS A 268 -18.09 -16.78 -14.04
N PRO A 269 -18.48 -17.21 -12.83
CA PRO A 269 -17.86 -18.36 -12.17
C PRO A 269 -17.97 -19.68 -12.94
N ASP A 270 -18.95 -19.83 -13.83
CA ASP A 270 -19.17 -21.01 -14.68
C ASP A 270 -18.43 -20.94 -16.03
N SER A 271 -17.67 -19.86 -16.27
CA SER A 271 -16.90 -19.65 -17.51
C SER A 271 -15.83 -20.71 -17.72
N LYS A 272 -15.52 -20.96 -18.99
CA LYS A 272 -14.55 -21.99 -19.40
C LYS A 272 -13.17 -21.38 -19.67
N PRO A 273 -12.10 -22.16 -19.47
CA PRO A 273 -10.78 -21.72 -19.89
C PRO A 273 -10.73 -21.41 -21.38
N VAL A 274 -10.13 -20.27 -21.73
CA VAL A 274 -9.87 -19.87 -23.11
C VAL A 274 -8.89 -20.85 -23.75
N LYS A 275 -9.10 -21.19 -25.03
CA LYS A 275 -8.22 -22.07 -25.82
C LYS A 275 -7.71 -21.36 -27.05
N GLY A 276 -6.45 -21.64 -27.43
CA GLY A 276 -5.86 -21.13 -28.67
C GLY A 276 -5.53 -19.64 -28.68
N LYS A 277 -5.73 -18.94 -27.56
CA LYS A 277 -5.36 -17.52 -27.45
C LYS A 277 -3.87 -17.37 -27.19
N GLN A 278 -3.16 -16.83 -28.18
CA GLN A 278 -1.72 -16.65 -28.11
C GLN A 278 -1.35 -15.28 -27.55
N LYS A 279 -0.32 -15.24 -26.70
CA LYS A 279 0.26 -14.02 -26.16
C LYS A 279 1.77 -14.14 -25.99
N LYS A 280 2.50 -13.04 -26.21
CA LYS A 280 3.94 -12.99 -25.94
C LYS A 280 4.18 -12.83 -24.45
N ASN A 281 4.84 -13.81 -23.87
CA ASN A 281 5.33 -13.78 -22.49
C ASN A 281 6.58 -12.91 -22.43
N ARG A 282 6.55 -11.83 -21.65
CA ARG A 282 7.65 -10.86 -21.57
C ARG A 282 8.87 -11.40 -20.82
N ALA A 283 8.67 -12.27 -19.85
CA ALA A 283 9.77 -12.88 -19.10
C ALA A 283 10.59 -13.84 -19.94
N THR A 284 9.94 -14.61 -20.84
CA THR A 284 10.61 -15.62 -21.68
C THR A 284 10.86 -15.13 -23.12
N GLY A 285 10.18 -14.06 -23.55
CA GLY A 285 10.19 -13.57 -24.93
C GLY A 285 9.42 -14.45 -25.93
N LYS A 286 8.85 -15.59 -25.49
CA LYS A 286 8.16 -16.56 -26.35
C LYS A 286 6.67 -16.24 -26.47
N VAL A 287 6.10 -16.58 -27.63
CA VAL A 287 4.65 -16.61 -27.84
C VAL A 287 4.15 -17.97 -27.35
N GLN A 288 3.10 -17.98 -26.53
CA GLN A 288 2.50 -19.17 -25.95
C GLN A 288 0.99 -19.03 -25.86
N ASP A 289 0.26 -20.14 -25.72
CA ASP A 289 -1.14 -20.10 -25.33
C ASP A 289 -1.24 -19.49 -23.91
N VAL A 290 -2.28 -18.68 -23.67
CA VAL A 290 -2.45 -18.01 -22.36
C VAL A 290 -2.60 -18.98 -21.20
N ASN A 291 -3.00 -20.21 -21.45
CA ASN A 291 -3.23 -21.24 -20.45
C ASN A 291 -2.20 -22.40 -20.50
N GLU A 292 -1.17 -22.34 -21.42
CA GLU A 292 -0.18 -23.41 -21.58
C GLU A 292 1.27 -22.86 -21.67
N PRO A 293 1.98 -22.73 -20.55
CA PRO A 293 1.52 -22.92 -19.16
C PRO A 293 0.73 -21.71 -18.66
N ALA A 294 -0.23 -21.96 -17.77
CA ALA A 294 -0.97 -20.90 -17.09
C ALA A 294 -0.04 -20.07 -16.18
N MET A 295 -0.36 -18.78 -16.00
CA MET A 295 0.43 -17.87 -15.17
C MET A 295 0.36 -18.21 -13.67
N PRO A 296 1.44 -18.08 -12.92
CA PRO A 296 1.38 -18.07 -11.46
C PRO A 296 0.48 -16.94 -10.96
N VAL A 297 -0.46 -17.23 -10.07
CA VAL A 297 -1.36 -16.23 -9.47
C VAL A 297 -1.32 -16.21 -7.95
N ALA A 298 -0.70 -17.22 -7.32
CA ALA A 298 -0.43 -17.21 -5.89
C ALA A 298 0.90 -17.93 -5.60
N TRP A 299 1.71 -17.35 -4.74
CA TRP A 299 3.01 -17.90 -4.34
C TRP A 299 3.44 -17.41 -2.96
N THR A 300 4.37 -18.14 -2.33
CA THR A 300 5.02 -17.74 -1.09
C THR A 300 6.51 -17.55 -1.30
N ARG A 301 7.14 -16.78 -0.41
CA ARG A 301 8.58 -16.62 -0.28
C ARG A 301 8.98 -16.51 1.19
N GLU A 302 10.16 -16.95 1.53
CA GLU A 302 10.84 -16.60 2.77
C GLU A 302 12.06 -15.76 2.40
N LEU A 303 12.03 -14.49 2.72
CA LEU A 303 13.04 -13.52 2.30
C LEU A 303 13.77 -12.95 3.50
N LYS A 304 15.11 -13.09 3.50
CA LYS A 304 15.97 -12.42 4.46
C LYS A 304 16.11 -10.94 4.09
N ASN A 305 15.61 -10.06 4.96
CA ASN A 305 15.63 -8.63 4.72
C ASN A 305 17.01 -8.00 5.03
N PRO A 306 17.25 -6.73 4.67
CA PRO A 306 18.55 -6.05 4.90
C PRO A 306 18.99 -5.97 6.37
N LYS A 307 18.09 -6.17 7.33
CA LYS A 307 18.41 -6.21 8.77
C LYS A 307 18.68 -7.63 9.27
N GLY A 308 18.66 -8.64 8.39
CA GLY A 308 18.93 -10.02 8.70
C GLY A 308 17.74 -10.82 9.22
N ASN A 309 16.56 -10.20 9.39
CA ASN A 309 15.34 -10.89 9.77
C ASN A 309 14.67 -11.54 8.55
N THR A 310 13.97 -12.64 8.75
CA THR A 310 13.23 -13.34 7.70
C THR A 310 11.76 -12.87 7.68
N ASN A 311 11.29 -12.45 6.51
CA ASN A 311 9.88 -12.19 6.27
C ASN A 311 9.25 -13.37 5.55
N ARG A 312 8.16 -13.91 6.09
CA ARG A 312 7.29 -14.84 5.37
C ARG A 312 6.31 -14.03 4.52
N LEU A 313 6.33 -14.26 3.22
CA LEU A 313 5.62 -13.45 2.24
C LEU A 313 4.65 -14.34 1.47
N PHE A 314 3.40 -13.92 1.39
CA PHE A 314 2.40 -14.53 0.54
C PHE A 314 1.88 -13.48 -0.43
N CYS A 315 1.91 -13.76 -1.72
CA CYS A 315 1.44 -12.85 -2.76
C CYS A 315 0.40 -13.57 -3.62
N THR A 316 -0.70 -12.88 -3.91
CA THR A 316 -1.65 -13.31 -4.92
C THR A 316 -2.04 -12.17 -5.84
N THR A 317 -2.10 -12.43 -7.15
CA THR A 317 -2.59 -11.48 -8.15
C THR A 317 -4.11 -11.47 -8.29
N MET A 318 -4.82 -12.26 -7.50
CA MET A 318 -6.25 -12.12 -7.20
C MET A 318 -6.42 -11.16 -6.01
N GLY A 319 -7.57 -10.53 -5.83
CA GLY A 319 -7.80 -9.67 -4.67
C GLY A 319 -8.57 -8.39 -4.96
N ALA A 320 -9.24 -8.28 -6.10
CA ALA A 320 -10.30 -7.30 -6.28
C ALA A 320 -11.44 -7.57 -5.26
N ALA A 321 -12.17 -6.54 -4.86
CA ALA A 321 -13.26 -6.73 -3.91
C ALA A 321 -14.23 -7.83 -4.37
N THR A 322 -14.57 -7.84 -5.64
CA THR A 322 -15.46 -8.86 -6.22
C THR A 322 -14.90 -10.27 -6.23
N ASP A 323 -13.57 -10.44 -6.28
CA ASP A 323 -12.93 -11.77 -6.22
C ASP A 323 -13.20 -12.46 -4.88
N PHE A 324 -13.42 -11.71 -3.81
CA PHE A 324 -13.70 -12.23 -2.47
C PHE A 324 -15.12 -12.77 -2.30
N LYS A 325 -15.95 -12.76 -3.35
CA LYS A 325 -17.16 -13.61 -3.41
C LYS A 325 -16.77 -15.09 -3.40
N SER A 326 -15.58 -15.45 -3.91
CA SER A 326 -15.04 -16.82 -3.85
C SER A 326 -14.67 -17.20 -2.42
N GLU A 327 -15.35 -18.21 -1.87
CA GLU A 327 -15.05 -18.76 -0.53
C GLU A 327 -13.62 -19.30 -0.48
N GLY A 328 -13.20 -20.03 -1.53
CA GLY A 328 -11.87 -20.60 -1.61
C GLY A 328 -10.77 -19.53 -1.54
N LEU A 329 -11.00 -18.34 -2.13
CA LEU A 329 -10.05 -17.23 -2.03
C LEU A 329 -9.98 -16.68 -0.59
N ARG A 330 -11.14 -16.45 0.05
CA ARG A 330 -11.17 -16.01 1.47
C ARG A 330 -10.41 -17.00 2.36
N ARG A 331 -10.65 -18.31 2.17
CA ARG A 331 -9.97 -19.37 2.90
C ARG A 331 -8.46 -19.36 2.68
N MET A 332 -8.03 -19.20 1.42
CA MET A 332 -6.62 -19.10 1.07
C MET A 332 -5.95 -17.92 1.79
N ILE A 333 -6.63 -16.77 1.92
CA ILE A 333 -6.07 -15.61 2.65
C ILE A 333 -6.02 -15.88 4.16
N VAL A 334 -7.07 -16.45 4.76
CA VAL A 334 -7.08 -16.81 6.19
C VAL A 334 -5.95 -17.80 6.50
N ASN A 335 -5.81 -18.83 5.69
CA ASN A 335 -4.70 -19.79 5.81
C ASN A 335 -3.34 -19.10 5.65
N GLY A 336 -3.25 -18.13 4.74
CA GLY A 336 -2.06 -17.31 4.53
C GLY A 336 -1.68 -16.50 5.77
N VAL A 337 -2.67 -15.98 6.52
CA VAL A 337 -2.43 -15.30 7.80
C VAL A 337 -1.84 -16.27 8.83
N LEU A 338 -2.46 -17.43 8.99
CA LEU A 338 -1.97 -18.45 9.94
C LEU A 338 -0.57 -18.94 9.54
N TRP A 339 -0.35 -19.24 8.26
CA TRP A 339 0.96 -19.63 7.74
C TRP A 339 2.00 -18.53 7.96
N GLY A 340 1.68 -17.28 7.66
CA GLY A 340 2.58 -16.13 7.86
C GLY A 340 3.05 -16.02 9.30
N LEU A 341 2.17 -16.29 10.25
CA LEU A 341 2.44 -16.25 11.69
C LEU A 341 3.11 -17.50 12.25
N GLY A 342 3.42 -18.53 11.42
CA GLY A 342 3.98 -19.79 11.90
C GLY A 342 2.99 -20.64 12.69
N MET A 343 1.71 -20.54 12.36
CA MET A 343 0.59 -21.20 13.04
C MET A 343 -0.06 -22.25 12.12
N GLU A 344 0.72 -22.98 11.34
CA GLU A 344 0.24 -23.98 10.38
C GLU A 344 -0.56 -25.09 11.05
N ASP A 345 -0.27 -25.41 12.29
CA ASP A 345 -0.99 -26.40 13.12
C ASP A 345 -2.42 -25.95 13.48
N LYS A 346 -2.74 -24.68 13.27
CA LYS A 346 -4.07 -24.10 13.47
C LYS A 346 -4.90 -23.97 12.19
N ILE A 347 -4.31 -24.31 11.03
CA ILE A 347 -5.04 -24.26 9.77
C ILE A 347 -6.05 -25.40 9.73
N ASP A 348 -7.31 -25.03 9.55
CA ASP A 348 -8.43 -25.96 9.34
C ASP A 348 -9.09 -25.65 7.99
N GLY A 349 -9.05 -26.61 7.07
CA GLY A 349 -9.66 -26.48 5.75
C GLY A 349 -11.18 -26.31 5.75
N LYS A 350 -11.82 -26.44 6.90
CA LYS A 350 -13.27 -26.25 7.11
C LYS A 350 -13.60 -25.03 7.99
N ALA A 351 -12.58 -24.31 8.46
CA ALA A 351 -12.79 -23.13 9.29
C ALA A 351 -13.74 -22.13 8.60
N ASP A 352 -14.55 -21.41 9.37
CA ASP A 352 -15.53 -20.47 8.82
C ASP A 352 -14.83 -19.24 8.22
N VAL A 353 -15.15 -18.92 6.98
CA VAL A 353 -14.67 -17.76 6.24
C VAL A 353 -15.85 -16.96 5.64
N THR A 354 -17.04 -17.16 6.18
CA THR A 354 -18.26 -16.46 5.74
C THR A 354 -18.14 -14.96 6.10
N PRO A 355 -18.47 -14.05 5.18
CA PRO A 355 -18.55 -12.63 5.49
C PRO A 355 -19.54 -12.34 6.62
N ILE A 356 -19.18 -11.44 7.51
CA ILE A 356 -20.04 -11.01 8.62
C ILE A 356 -20.97 -9.90 8.12
N GLY A 357 -22.23 -10.24 7.94
CA GLY A 357 -23.24 -9.38 7.33
C GLY A 357 -23.23 -9.47 5.81
N GLU A 358 -23.91 -8.53 5.18
CA GLU A 358 -24.03 -8.48 3.73
C GLU A 358 -22.70 -8.01 3.09
N TYR A 359 -22.26 -8.70 2.04
CA TYR A 359 -21.09 -8.34 1.26
C TYR A 359 -21.44 -8.22 -0.22
N ASN A 360 -21.72 -6.99 -0.64
CA ASN A 360 -22.09 -6.63 -2.01
C ASN A 360 -21.03 -5.69 -2.59
N PRO A 361 -19.83 -6.20 -2.95
CA PRO A 361 -18.77 -5.36 -3.47
C PRO A 361 -19.14 -4.81 -4.84
N THR A 362 -18.72 -3.56 -5.07
CA THR A 362 -18.85 -2.93 -6.39
C THR A 362 -17.82 -3.48 -7.36
N PHE A 363 -18.21 -3.56 -8.63
CA PHE A 363 -17.27 -3.96 -9.67
C PHE A 363 -16.18 -2.90 -9.82
N TYR A 364 -14.97 -3.32 -10.02
CA TYR A 364 -13.81 -2.44 -10.15
C TYR A 364 -13.89 -1.59 -11.43
N SER A 365 -13.43 -0.33 -11.36
CA SER A 365 -13.58 0.69 -12.41
C SER A 365 -12.42 0.70 -13.42
#